data_c7c440e92898c179e66ff7dbdc10dcc9
#
_entry.id   c7c440e92898c179e66ff7dbdc10dcc9
#
_cell.length_a   1.000
_cell.length_b   1.000
_cell.length_c   1.000
_cell.angle_alpha   90.00
_cell.angle_beta   90.00
_cell.angle_gamma   90.00
#
_symmetry.space_group_name_H-M   'P 1'
#
loop_
_entity.id
_entity.type
_entity.pdbx_description
1 polymer ?
#
loop_
_entity_poly.entity_id
_entity_poly.type
_entity_poly.pdbx_seq_one_letter_code
_entity_poly.pdbx_strand_id
1 'polypeptide(L)'
;MTDHSSTVLLGEYIFRRLVSLGIEHVFGVPGDFNLNLLDQIYNVPELTWQGCCNELNASCAADGYARIKGTPAALITTYGVGELSAMNGVAGAYAEHAGMIHIVGMTARPVQEKRLMIHHTLKPGMDHATFIGMSEPIRKTHCFLTDDATMGKEIDRVMEAAVRSRLPIFIYVPMDVVKAEISRSRLDKPLDGSVKNDKKAEDTVVAKVLELIKTASNPVILADVLALRHGGRNVTRKLAELTQFPSYTTPLSKGVIEENKPYFNGVYNGKVSFPGVAEGVEGSDLVLNIGPLVSDSNSGGFTRKINSAHLAYLGHEYCQIAGQKYDSVHFLPVLEKVVNELEANPTVYNLPRPQNWSKVETPVLSWKTSGTLEQSFVWQRIGKFLQPHDIVIAEAGTAQFGMPDATFPEDVSWITQIFWSSIGYSVGATLGACTAARELKRKGRVILLVGEGSLQMSVQEIGSYVRFGYTPIIFLINNNGYSIERAINGPKQTYNDINMMWDHQKMLEFFGARESKTGIKSTSVACKTVEELELVLTNTDFASGEYVRV
;
A
#
# COMPACT_ATOMS: atom_id res chain seq x y z
N MET A 1 -13.38 -17.57 -32.58
CA MET A 1 -12.38 -18.52 -33.14
C MET A 1 -11.23 -18.52 -32.17
N THR A 2 -11.03 -19.57 -31.38
CA THR A 2 -9.88 -19.72 -30.49
C THR A 2 -8.66 -20.00 -31.38
N ASP A 3 -7.74 -19.05 -31.39
CA ASP A 3 -6.45 -19.20 -32.06
C ASP A 3 -5.66 -20.34 -31.37
N HIS A 4 -5.52 -21.47 -32.07
CA HIS A 4 -4.80 -22.65 -31.61
C HIS A 4 -3.31 -22.62 -31.97
N SER A 5 -2.70 -21.44 -32.11
CA SER A 5 -1.26 -21.30 -32.29
C SER A 5 -0.53 -21.92 -31.08
N SER A 6 0.48 -22.74 -31.34
CA SER A 6 1.34 -23.33 -30.29
C SER A 6 2.27 -22.32 -29.66
N THR A 7 2.38 -21.11 -30.23
CA THR A 7 3.25 -20.01 -29.80
C THR A 7 2.44 -18.74 -29.54
N VAL A 8 3.06 -17.82 -28.81
CA VAL A 8 2.56 -16.48 -28.50
C VAL A 8 3.74 -15.51 -28.50
N LEU A 9 3.52 -14.26 -28.85
CA LEU A 9 4.58 -13.24 -28.78
C LEU A 9 4.98 -12.97 -27.34
N LEU A 10 6.27 -12.75 -27.08
CA LEU A 10 6.81 -12.55 -25.73
C LEU A 10 6.12 -11.39 -25.01
N GLY A 11 5.92 -10.25 -25.67
CA GLY A 11 5.23 -9.10 -25.06
C GLY A 11 3.79 -9.43 -24.69
N GLU A 12 3.05 -10.13 -25.56
CA GLU A 12 1.70 -10.61 -25.25
C GLU A 12 1.71 -11.62 -24.09
N TYR A 13 2.70 -12.51 -24.03
CA TYR A 13 2.87 -13.46 -22.93
C TYR A 13 3.01 -12.75 -21.58
N ILE A 14 3.85 -11.72 -21.50
CA ILE A 14 4.03 -10.93 -20.27
C ILE A 14 2.68 -10.36 -19.82
N PHE A 15 1.93 -9.75 -20.71
CA PHE A 15 0.63 -9.13 -20.40
C PHE A 15 -0.45 -10.15 -20.02
N ARG A 16 -0.51 -11.30 -20.68
CA ARG A 16 -1.41 -12.39 -20.28
C ARG A 16 -1.09 -12.94 -18.89
N ARG A 17 0.21 -12.98 -18.52
CA ARG A 17 0.63 -13.33 -17.17
C ARG A 17 0.19 -12.29 -16.13
N LEU A 18 0.24 -10.99 -16.44
CA LEU A 18 -0.32 -9.95 -15.56
C LEU A 18 -1.82 -10.17 -15.34
N VAL A 19 -2.58 -10.41 -16.39
CA VAL A 19 -4.01 -10.71 -16.29
C VAL A 19 -4.26 -11.96 -15.46
N SER A 20 -3.46 -13.02 -15.60
CA SER A 20 -3.60 -14.24 -14.81
C SER A 20 -3.37 -14.04 -13.31
N LEU A 21 -2.71 -12.93 -12.91
CA LEU A 21 -2.55 -12.48 -11.53
C LEU A 21 -3.69 -11.55 -11.06
N GLY A 22 -4.69 -11.30 -11.91
CA GLY A 22 -5.80 -10.40 -11.62
C GLY A 22 -5.47 -8.91 -11.78
N ILE A 23 -4.40 -8.58 -12.50
CA ILE A 23 -4.01 -7.20 -12.81
C ILE A 23 -4.76 -6.77 -14.08
N GLU A 24 -5.53 -5.69 -14.01
CA GLU A 24 -6.33 -5.16 -15.12
C GLU A 24 -5.80 -3.81 -15.65
N HIS A 25 -4.92 -3.13 -14.88
CA HIS A 25 -4.30 -1.87 -15.28
C HIS A 25 -2.79 -1.89 -15.11
N VAL A 26 -2.11 -1.24 -16.05
CA VAL A 26 -0.65 -1.06 -16.05
C VAL A 26 -0.32 0.43 -15.97
N PHE A 27 0.50 0.80 -15.01
CA PHE A 27 0.96 2.19 -14.80
C PHE A 27 2.30 2.41 -15.48
N GLY A 28 2.57 3.64 -15.91
CA GLY A 28 3.88 3.95 -16.48
C GLY A 28 3.90 5.18 -17.36
N VAL A 29 5.04 5.35 -18.03
CA VAL A 29 5.27 6.42 -19.01
C VAL A 29 5.84 5.78 -20.28
N PRO A 30 5.31 6.10 -21.48
CA PRO A 30 5.82 5.57 -22.72
C PRO A 30 7.19 6.19 -23.03
N GLY A 31 8.08 5.38 -23.59
CA GLY A 31 9.37 5.79 -24.13
C GLY A 31 9.78 4.84 -25.24
N ASP A 32 10.69 5.25 -26.12
CA ASP A 32 11.02 4.52 -27.34
C ASP A 32 11.49 3.07 -27.12
N PHE A 33 12.13 2.77 -25.99
CA PHE A 33 12.56 1.40 -25.67
C PHE A 33 11.43 0.50 -25.17
N ASN A 34 10.26 1.05 -24.81
CA ASN A 34 9.11 0.23 -24.39
C ASN A 34 7.92 0.27 -25.36
N LEU A 35 7.94 1.07 -26.44
CA LEU A 35 6.81 1.21 -27.36
C LEU A 35 6.41 -0.13 -28.01
N ASN A 36 7.37 -0.92 -28.50
CA ASN A 36 7.08 -2.23 -29.08
C ASN A 36 6.40 -3.17 -28.09
N LEU A 37 6.73 -3.06 -26.81
CA LEU A 37 6.08 -3.83 -25.74
C LEU A 37 4.66 -3.29 -25.50
N LEU A 38 4.48 -1.98 -25.41
CA LEU A 38 3.17 -1.36 -25.19
C LEU A 38 2.19 -1.69 -26.31
N ASP A 39 2.64 -1.83 -27.56
CA ASP A 39 1.81 -2.27 -28.68
C ASP A 39 1.14 -3.64 -28.43
N GLN A 40 1.76 -4.51 -27.64
CA GLN A 40 1.21 -5.83 -27.33
C GLN A 40 0.02 -5.78 -26.36
N ILE A 41 -0.23 -4.66 -25.70
CA ILE A 41 -1.43 -4.48 -24.84
C ILE A 41 -2.70 -4.66 -25.67
N TYR A 42 -2.71 -4.19 -26.93
CA TYR A 42 -3.89 -4.32 -27.82
C TYR A 42 -4.28 -5.77 -28.12
N ASN A 43 -3.37 -6.73 -27.90
CA ASN A 43 -3.65 -8.16 -28.01
C ASN A 43 -4.25 -8.77 -26.73
N VAL A 44 -4.38 -7.99 -25.65
CA VAL A 44 -4.84 -8.42 -24.33
C VAL A 44 -5.92 -7.44 -23.83
N PRO A 45 -7.16 -7.57 -24.34
CA PRO A 45 -8.22 -6.57 -24.10
C PRO A 45 -8.65 -6.47 -22.64
N GLU A 46 -8.27 -7.43 -21.80
CA GLU A 46 -8.50 -7.42 -20.35
C GLU A 46 -7.55 -6.46 -19.61
N LEU A 47 -6.51 -5.96 -20.28
CA LEU A 47 -5.49 -5.11 -19.70
C LEU A 47 -5.57 -3.69 -20.26
N THR A 48 -5.55 -2.70 -19.39
CA THR A 48 -5.65 -1.29 -19.75
C THR A 48 -4.35 -0.54 -19.41
N TRP A 49 -3.85 0.25 -20.36
CA TRP A 49 -2.77 1.20 -20.10
C TRP A 49 -3.28 2.43 -19.36
N GLN A 50 -2.69 2.71 -18.22
CA GLN A 50 -2.96 3.91 -17.42
C GLN A 50 -1.70 4.77 -17.32
N GLY A 51 -1.47 5.61 -18.34
CA GLY A 51 -0.33 6.50 -18.40
C GLY A 51 -0.38 7.57 -17.30
N CYS A 52 0.75 7.78 -16.64
CA CYS A 52 0.96 8.75 -15.58
C CYS A 52 1.79 9.96 -16.06
N CYS A 53 1.86 11.01 -15.26
CA CYS A 53 2.57 12.24 -15.63
C CYS A 53 4.11 12.10 -15.56
N ASN A 54 4.60 11.23 -14.71
CA ASN A 54 6.01 10.84 -14.61
C ASN A 54 6.12 9.46 -13.95
N GLU A 55 7.32 8.86 -13.96
CA GLU A 55 7.53 7.49 -13.49
C GLU A 55 7.55 7.37 -11.97
N LEU A 56 7.91 8.43 -11.24
CA LEU A 56 7.77 8.46 -9.78
C LEU A 56 6.29 8.37 -9.40
N ASN A 57 5.44 9.20 -10.00
CA ASN A 57 4.00 9.15 -9.77
C ASN A 57 3.40 7.80 -10.20
N ALA A 58 3.89 7.23 -11.33
CA ALA A 58 3.46 5.92 -11.79
C ALA A 58 3.81 4.80 -10.80
N SER A 59 5.01 4.84 -10.20
CA SER A 59 5.40 3.87 -9.17
C SER A 59 4.59 4.03 -7.88
N CYS A 60 4.27 5.26 -7.47
CA CYS A 60 3.37 5.51 -6.34
C CYS A 60 1.93 5.04 -6.65
N ALA A 61 1.46 5.21 -7.90
CA ALA A 61 0.15 4.71 -8.31
C ALA A 61 0.12 3.17 -8.30
N ALA A 62 1.16 2.52 -8.80
CA ALA A 62 1.30 1.07 -8.72
C ALA A 62 1.28 0.57 -7.27
N ASP A 63 1.99 1.25 -6.36
CA ASP A 63 1.97 0.95 -4.92
C ASP A 63 0.55 1.06 -4.34
N GLY A 64 -0.13 2.20 -4.53
CA GLY A 64 -1.50 2.41 -4.05
C GLY A 64 -2.50 1.39 -4.60
N TYR A 65 -2.36 1.02 -5.88
CA TYR A 65 -3.15 -0.05 -6.51
C TYR A 65 -2.92 -1.40 -5.83
N ALA A 66 -1.65 -1.79 -5.63
CA ALA A 66 -1.32 -3.06 -5.00
C ALA A 66 -1.89 -3.19 -3.58
N ARG A 67 -1.88 -2.10 -2.81
CA ARG A 67 -2.41 -2.07 -1.44
C ARG A 67 -3.93 -2.29 -1.39
N ILE A 68 -4.68 -1.80 -2.37
CA ILE A 68 -6.14 -1.97 -2.42
C ILE A 68 -6.53 -3.25 -3.15
N LYS A 69 -5.90 -3.56 -4.28
CA LYS A 69 -6.21 -4.76 -5.07
C LYS A 69 -5.84 -6.05 -4.34
N GLY A 70 -4.77 -6.01 -3.50
CA GLY A 70 -4.24 -7.17 -2.79
C GLY A 70 -3.41 -8.12 -3.66
N THR A 71 -3.03 -7.68 -4.88
CA THR A 71 -2.12 -8.35 -5.81
C THR A 71 -0.93 -7.43 -6.11
N PRO A 72 0.21 -7.93 -6.64
CA PRO A 72 1.22 -7.04 -7.18
C PRO A 72 0.63 -6.13 -8.26
N ALA A 73 1.16 -4.91 -8.39
CA ALA A 73 0.82 -3.99 -9.47
C ALA A 73 1.85 -4.08 -10.60
N ALA A 74 1.47 -3.65 -11.81
CA ALA A 74 2.39 -3.56 -12.95
C ALA A 74 2.82 -2.11 -13.21
N LEU A 75 4.13 -1.90 -13.32
CA LEU A 75 4.78 -0.65 -13.68
C LEU A 75 5.62 -0.87 -14.93
N ILE A 76 5.49 0.00 -15.94
CA ILE A 76 6.33 -0.05 -17.15
C ILE A 76 7.06 1.27 -17.33
N THR A 77 8.38 1.21 -17.49
CA THR A 77 9.23 2.36 -17.76
C THR A 77 10.16 2.11 -18.94
N THR A 78 10.70 3.18 -19.49
CA THR A 78 11.78 3.08 -20.46
C THR A 78 13.13 2.92 -19.76
N TYR A 79 14.15 2.49 -20.52
CA TYR A 79 15.55 2.33 -20.13
C TYR A 79 16.14 3.60 -19.53
N GLY A 80 16.94 3.45 -18.49
CA GLY A 80 17.74 4.50 -17.88
C GLY A 80 16.88 5.57 -17.23
N VAL A 81 16.53 6.62 -17.94
CA VAL A 81 15.84 7.80 -17.39
C VAL A 81 14.50 7.46 -16.72
N GLY A 82 13.73 6.56 -17.30
CA GLY A 82 12.42 6.18 -16.73
C GLY A 82 12.56 5.25 -15.53
N GLU A 83 13.42 4.21 -15.63
CA GLU A 83 13.62 3.30 -14.50
C GLU A 83 14.25 4.01 -13.30
N LEU A 84 15.20 4.95 -13.52
CA LEU A 84 15.81 5.74 -12.45
C LEU A 84 14.80 6.70 -11.79
N SER A 85 13.94 7.34 -12.57
CA SER A 85 12.88 8.20 -12.04
C SER A 85 11.89 7.43 -11.13
N ALA A 86 11.62 6.17 -11.42
CA ALA A 86 10.72 5.32 -10.64
C ALA A 86 11.34 4.80 -9.33
N MET A 87 12.66 4.80 -9.18
CA MET A 87 13.35 4.08 -8.09
C MET A 87 12.89 4.44 -6.69
N ASN A 88 12.62 5.71 -6.42
CA ASN A 88 12.14 6.14 -5.10
C ASN A 88 10.79 5.48 -4.74
N GLY A 89 9.83 5.46 -5.65
CA GLY A 89 8.54 4.80 -5.40
C GLY A 89 8.67 3.28 -5.31
N VAL A 90 9.54 2.66 -6.13
CA VAL A 90 9.84 1.22 -6.05
C VAL A 90 10.51 0.88 -4.72
N ALA A 91 11.42 1.72 -4.22
CA ALA A 91 12.04 1.54 -2.90
C ALA A 91 11.00 1.63 -1.77
N GLY A 92 10.05 2.57 -1.87
CA GLY A 92 8.92 2.65 -0.93
C GLY A 92 8.04 1.41 -0.95
N ALA A 93 7.74 0.89 -2.14
CA ALA A 93 6.99 -0.36 -2.30
C ALA A 93 7.75 -1.57 -1.70
N TYR A 94 9.08 -1.60 -1.84
CA TYR A 94 9.93 -2.62 -1.21
C TYR A 94 9.91 -2.51 0.31
N ALA A 95 10.12 -1.30 0.84
CA ALA A 95 10.19 -1.05 2.28
C ALA A 95 8.88 -1.41 3.01
N GLU A 96 7.73 -1.24 2.35
CA GLU A 96 6.40 -1.44 2.96
C GLU A 96 5.61 -2.61 2.37
N HIS A 97 6.28 -3.52 1.66
CA HIS A 97 5.69 -4.75 1.11
C HIS A 97 4.46 -4.51 0.21
N ALA A 98 4.54 -3.53 -0.68
CA ALA A 98 3.59 -3.37 -1.77
C ALA A 98 4.14 -4.06 -3.03
N GLY A 99 3.63 -5.25 -3.35
CA GLY A 99 4.13 -6.04 -4.47
C GLY A 99 4.08 -5.27 -5.79
N MET A 100 5.18 -5.29 -6.56
CA MET A 100 5.28 -4.58 -7.83
C MET A 100 6.03 -5.40 -8.88
N ILE A 101 5.52 -5.45 -10.09
CA ILE A 101 6.17 -6.04 -11.26
C ILE A 101 6.63 -4.87 -12.13
N HIS A 102 7.91 -4.49 -11.99
CA HIS A 102 8.51 -3.39 -12.75
C HIS A 102 9.09 -3.93 -14.05
N ILE A 103 8.48 -3.61 -15.15
CA ILE A 103 8.89 -4.02 -16.51
C ILE A 103 9.63 -2.85 -17.15
N VAL A 104 10.90 -3.07 -17.50
CA VAL A 104 11.77 -2.04 -18.09
C VAL A 104 12.05 -2.38 -19.54
N GLY A 105 11.62 -1.51 -20.46
CA GLY A 105 12.00 -1.60 -21.86
C GLY A 105 13.48 -1.26 -22.03
N MET A 106 14.26 -2.19 -22.61
CA MET A 106 15.71 -2.07 -22.75
C MET A 106 16.11 -1.85 -24.20
N THR A 107 17.34 -1.38 -24.38
CA THR A 107 18.01 -1.28 -25.68
C THR A 107 18.11 -2.66 -26.35
N ALA A 108 18.14 -2.70 -27.68
CA ALA A 108 18.27 -3.97 -28.43
C ALA A 108 19.59 -4.69 -28.12
N ARG A 109 19.56 -6.03 -28.08
CA ARG A 109 20.74 -6.88 -27.79
C ARG A 109 21.97 -6.56 -28.65
N PRO A 110 21.85 -6.36 -29.98
CA PRO A 110 23.02 -6.00 -30.81
C PRO A 110 23.65 -4.64 -30.43
N VAL A 111 22.86 -3.71 -29.89
CA VAL A 111 23.31 -2.40 -29.43
C VAL A 111 24.06 -2.56 -28.09
N GLN A 112 23.57 -3.42 -27.22
CA GLN A 112 24.19 -3.76 -25.93
C GLN A 112 25.53 -4.46 -26.12
N GLU A 113 25.60 -5.48 -26.98
CA GLU A 113 26.83 -6.24 -27.29
C GLU A 113 27.94 -5.34 -27.77
N LYS A 114 27.62 -4.40 -28.66
CA LYS A 114 28.59 -3.43 -29.19
C LYS A 114 28.86 -2.25 -28.26
N ARG A 115 28.18 -2.17 -27.13
CA ARG A 115 28.25 -1.05 -26.17
C ARG A 115 28.15 0.31 -26.84
N LEU A 116 27.22 0.45 -27.80
CA LEU A 116 27.05 1.68 -28.55
C LEU A 116 26.53 2.77 -27.63
N MET A 117 27.11 3.98 -27.79
CA MET A 117 26.55 5.15 -27.09
C MET A 117 25.29 5.62 -27.83
N ILE A 118 24.16 5.41 -27.22
CA ILE A 118 22.85 5.92 -27.68
C ILE A 118 22.22 6.78 -26.59
N HIS A 119 21.11 7.44 -26.90
CA HIS A 119 20.40 8.24 -25.89
C HIS A 119 20.04 7.37 -24.67
N HIS A 120 19.98 8.00 -23.49
CA HIS A 120 19.82 7.39 -22.17
C HIS A 120 21.02 6.56 -21.66
N THR A 121 22.12 6.41 -22.44
CA THR A 121 23.38 5.93 -21.91
C THR A 121 24.18 7.06 -21.26
N LEU A 122 25.10 6.73 -20.31
CA LEU A 122 25.84 7.75 -19.55
C LEU A 122 27.18 8.13 -20.22
N LYS A 123 27.81 7.21 -20.97
CA LYS A 123 29.15 7.42 -21.56
C LYS A 123 29.41 6.41 -22.68
N PRO A 124 30.39 6.71 -23.59
CA PRO A 124 30.83 5.75 -24.59
C PRO A 124 31.31 4.43 -23.97
N GLY A 125 30.98 3.31 -24.62
CA GLY A 125 31.42 1.97 -24.21
C GLY A 125 30.82 1.44 -22.91
N MET A 126 29.82 2.11 -22.36
CA MET A 126 29.17 1.67 -21.12
C MET A 126 28.40 0.36 -21.34
N ASP A 127 28.39 -0.48 -20.31
CA ASP A 127 27.49 -1.63 -20.23
C ASP A 127 26.04 -1.16 -20.04
N HIS A 128 25.14 -1.54 -20.95
CA HIS A 128 23.73 -1.15 -20.85
C HIS A 128 23.00 -1.81 -19.67
N ALA A 129 23.58 -2.86 -19.08
CA ALA A 129 23.07 -3.46 -17.84
C ALA A 129 23.42 -2.68 -16.56
N THR A 130 24.15 -1.55 -16.66
CA THR A 130 24.59 -0.76 -15.49
C THR A 130 23.45 -0.40 -14.54
N PHE A 131 22.27 -0.03 -15.06
CA PHE A 131 21.13 0.35 -14.22
C PHE A 131 20.48 -0.85 -13.53
N ILE A 132 20.65 -2.07 -14.05
CA ILE A 132 20.19 -3.30 -13.39
C ILE A 132 20.83 -3.44 -12.00
N GLY A 133 22.11 -3.10 -11.85
CA GLY A 133 22.79 -3.09 -10.56
C GLY A 133 22.23 -2.07 -9.57
N MET A 134 21.75 -0.92 -10.04
CA MET A 134 21.21 0.13 -9.17
C MET A 134 19.89 -0.27 -8.48
N SER A 135 19.12 -1.16 -9.09
CA SER A 135 17.86 -1.65 -8.52
C SER A 135 18.02 -2.83 -7.55
N GLU A 136 19.23 -3.39 -7.40
CA GLU A 136 19.48 -4.60 -6.59
C GLU A 136 18.97 -4.49 -5.14
N PRO A 137 19.23 -3.40 -4.38
CA PRO A 137 18.79 -3.30 -2.98
C PRO A 137 17.28 -3.11 -2.80
N ILE A 138 16.54 -2.78 -3.86
CA ILE A 138 15.11 -2.44 -3.81
C ILE A 138 14.22 -3.45 -4.55
N ARG A 139 14.74 -4.66 -4.84
CA ARG A 139 13.98 -5.72 -5.49
C ARG A 139 14.23 -7.08 -4.84
N LYS A 140 13.24 -7.96 -4.89
CA LYS A 140 13.39 -9.36 -4.46
C LYS A 140 14.22 -10.18 -5.44
N THR A 141 13.98 -9.99 -6.73
CA THR A 141 14.66 -10.69 -7.83
C THR A 141 14.40 -9.97 -9.15
N HIS A 142 15.08 -10.41 -10.20
CA HIS A 142 14.85 -9.93 -11.57
C HIS A 142 15.07 -11.03 -12.60
N CYS A 143 14.65 -10.76 -13.85
CA CYS A 143 15.12 -11.46 -15.03
C CYS A 143 15.50 -10.44 -16.11
N PHE A 144 16.51 -10.81 -16.90
CA PHE A 144 16.93 -10.07 -18.09
C PHE A 144 16.76 -11.00 -19.30
N LEU A 145 15.85 -10.63 -20.20
CA LEU A 145 15.35 -11.51 -21.26
C LEU A 145 16.30 -11.50 -22.46
N THR A 146 17.43 -12.20 -22.35
CA THR A 146 18.46 -12.29 -23.40
C THR A 146 18.53 -13.66 -24.08
N ASP A 147 18.06 -14.73 -23.42
CA ASP A 147 18.08 -16.10 -23.91
C ASP A 147 16.68 -16.57 -24.29
N ASP A 148 16.44 -16.70 -25.59
CA ASP A 148 15.13 -17.03 -26.18
C ASP A 148 14.55 -18.37 -25.64
N ALA A 149 15.41 -19.32 -25.26
CA ALA A 149 14.97 -20.62 -24.76
C ALA A 149 14.38 -20.59 -23.34
N THR A 150 14.75 -19.59 -22.54
CA THR A 150 14.40 -19.54 -21.11
C THR A 150 13.44 -18.41 -20.74
N MET A 151 13.18 -17.44 -21.63
CA MET A 151 12.41 -16.22 -21.34
C MET A 151 11.09 -16.48 -20.59
N GLY A 152 10.22 -17.38 -21.11
CA GLY A 152 8.92 -17.65 -20.49
C GLY A 152 9.07 -18.24 -19.07
N LYS A 153 10.08 -19.10 -18.84
CA LYS A 153 10.36 -19.66 -17.51
C LYS A 153 10.82 -18.58 -16.52
N GLU A 154 11.70 -17.69 -16.97
CA GLU A 154 12.22 -16.63 -16.11
C GLU A 154 11.16 -15.59 -15.77
N ILE A 155 10.27 -15.23 -16.70
CA ILE A 155 9.11 -14.38 -16.44
C ILE A 155 8.23 -15.00 -15.34
N ASP A 156 7.86 -16.28 -15.50
CA ASP A 156 7.03 -16.98 -14.51
C ASP A 156 7.71 -16.98 -13.13
N ARG A 157 8.99 -17.34 -13.07
CA ARG A 157 9.78 -17.39 -11.84
C ARG A 157 9.75 -16.08 -11.05
N VAL A 158 9.98 -14.96 -11.74
CA VAL A 158 10.01 -13.65 -11.06
C VAL A 158 8.62 -13.18 -10.67
N MET A 159 7.58 -13.44 -11.49
CA MET A 159 6.21 -13.10 -11.15
C MET A 159 5.68 -13.91 -9.95
N GLU A 160 6.00 -15.21 -9.87
CA GLU A 160 5.71 -16.03 -8.68
C GLU A 160 6.39 -15.47 -7.43
N ALA A 161 7.65 -15.00 -7.58
CA ALA A 161 8.35 -14.37 -6.46
C ALA A 161 7.67 -13.07 -6.00
N ALA A 162 7.15 -12.23 -6.91
CA ALA A 162 6.41 -11.03 -6.56
C ALA A 162 5.15 -11.35 -5.75
N VAL A 163 4.36 -12.35 -6.17
CA VAL A 163 3.14 -12.77 -5.48
C VAL A 163 3.46 -13.31 -4.09
N ARG A 164 4.48 -14.16 -3.99
CA ARG A 164 4.86 -14.83 -2.72
C ARG A 164 5.44 -13.86 -1.70
N SER A 165 6.36 -12.98 -2.14
CA SER A 165 7.09 -12.08 -1.24
C SER A 165 6.38 -10.77 -0.95
N ARG A 166 5.45 -10.36 -1.82
CA ARG A 166 4.85 -9.00 -1.80
C ARG A 166 5.90 -7.88 -1.93
N LEU A 167 7.01 -8.18 -2.60
CA LEU A 167 8.10 -7.25 -2.86
C LEU A 167 8.23 -6.97 -4.37
N PRO A 168 8.80 -5.83 -4.77
CA PRO A 168 9.10 -5.53 -6.16
C PRO A 168 10.01 -6.56 -6.81
N ILE A 169 9.72 -6.87 -8.06
CA ILE A 169 10.60 -7.61 -9.00
C ILE A 169 10.77 -6.82 -10.28
N PHE A 170 11.84 -7.12 -11.02
CA PHE A 170 12.11 -6.47 -12.29
C PHE A 170 12.16 -7.46 -13.44
N ILE A 171 11.60 -7.04 -14.58
CA ILE A 171 11.67 -7.75 -15.87
C ILE A 171 12.29 -6.78 -16.88
N TYR A 172 13.52 -7.04 -17.28
CA TYR A 172 14.23 -6.25 -18.29
C TYR A 172 14.02 -6.85 -19.67
N VAL A 173 13.35 -6.08 -20.55
CA VAL A 173 12.88 -6.54 -21.85
C VAL A 173 13.61 -5.80 -22.98
N PRO A 174 14.63 -6.39 -23.62
CA PRO A 174 15.24 -5.82 -24.83
C PRO A 174 14.17 -5.63 -25.92
N MET A 175 14.19 -4.48 -26.59
CA MET A 175 13.13 -4.12 -27.56
C MET A 175 13.05 -5.07 -28.77
N ASP A 176 14.16 -5.77 -29.10
CA ASP A 176 14.23 -6.71 -30.21
C ASP A 176 13.62 -8.08 -29.91
N VAL A 177 13.41 -8.43 -28.62
CA VAL A 177 12.81 -9.74 -28.25
C VAL A 177 11.29 -9.69 -28.06
N VAL A 178 10.70 -8.51 -28.03
CA VAL A 178 9.25 -8.35 -27.74
C VAL A 178 8.37 -9.19 -28.67
N LYS A 179 8.78 -9.36 -29.94
CA LYS A 179 8.08 -10.14 -30.96
C LYS A 179 8.63 -11.56 -31.11
N ALA A 180 9.51 -12.02 -30.23
CA ALA A 180 9.96 -13.41 -30.23
C ALA A 180 8.78 -14.33 -29.89
N GLU A 181 8.70 -15.46 -30.61
CA GLU A 181 7.68 -16.47 -30.35
C GLU A 181 8.12 -17.41 -29.24
N ILE A 182 7.28 -17.56 -28.23
CA ILE A 182 7.50 -18.49 -27.12
C ILE A 182 6.33 -19.46 -26.98
N SER A 183 6.53 -20.59 -26.30
CA SER A 183 5.50 -21.61 -26.12
C SER A 183 4.30 -21.07 -25.34
N ARG A 184 3.10 -21.16 -25.94
CA ARG A 184 1.83 -20.80 -25.31
C ARG A 184 1.45 -21.76 -24.18
N SER A 185 1.89 -23.02 -24.20
CA SER A 185 1.51 -24.05 -23.23
C SER A 185 1.82 -23.71 -21.77
N ARG A 186 2.72 -22.75 -21.54
CA ARG A 186 3.00 -22.26 -20.20
C ARG A 186 1.84 -21.46 -19.62
N LEU A 187 1.06 -20.73 -20.45
CA LEU A 187 -0.11 -19.95 -20.01
C LEU A 187 -1.23 -20.82 -19.42
N ASP A 188 -1.28 -22.10 -19.80
CA ASP A 188 -2.26 -23.06 -19.27
C ASP A 188 -1.98 -23.45 -17.81
N LYS A 189 -0.78 -23.14 -17.30
CA LYS A 189 -0.38 -23.42 -15.94
C LYS A 189 -0.49 -22.15 -15.10
N PRO A 190 -1.25 -22.16 -13.99
CA PRO A 190 -1.29 -21.02 -13.08
C PRO A 190 0.09 -20.77 -12.48
N LEU A 191 0.39 -19.51 -12.16
CA LEU A 191 1.58 -19.14 -11.41
C LEU A 191 1.44 -19.58 -9.96
N ASP A 192 2.49 -20.22 -9.41
CA ASP A 192 2.51 -20.68 -7.99
C ASP A 192 3.10 -19.59 -7.07
N GLY A 193 2.23 -18.72 -6.60
CA GLY A 193 2.59 -17.71 -5.58
C GLY A 193 2.43 -18.21 -4.13
N SER A 194 2.18 -19.50 -3.91
CA SER A 194 1.95 -20.04 -2.58
C SER A 194 3.19 -19.94 -1.69
N VAL A 195 2.95 -19.67 -0.40
CA VAL A 195 3.97 -19.76 0.64
C VAL A 195 4.09 -21.22 1.09
N LYS A 196 5.32 -21.74 1.17
CA LYS A 196 5.59 -23.11 1.62
C LYS A 196 6.43 -23.05 2.88
N ASN A 197 5.80 -23.36 4.00
CA ASN A 197 6.50 -23.50 5.28
C ASN A 197 7.17 -24.88 5.40
N ASP A 198 8.20 -24.99 6.22
CA ASP A 198 8.60 -26.29 6.75
C ASP A 198 7.45 -26.84 7.61
N LYS A 199 6.89 -27.97 7.19
CA LYS A 199 5.68 -28.54 7.82
C LYS A 199 5.86 -28.86 9.29
N LYS A 200 7.02 -29.39 9.69
CA LYS A 200 7.29 -29.75 11.09
C LYS A 200 7.43 -28.50 11.97
N ALA A 201 8.12 -27.50 11.47
CA ALA A 201 8.24 -26.22 12.17
C ALA A 201 6.88 -25.50 12.27
N GLU A 202 6.10 -25.48 11.20
CA GLU A 202 4.74 -24.92 11.18
C GLU A 202 3.83 -25.61 12.21
N ASP A 203 3.75 -26.96 12.21
CA ASP A 203 2.91 -27.71 13.16
C ASP A 203 3.38 -27.47 14.61
N THR A 204 4.69 -27.32 14.83
CA THR A 204 5.24 -26.97 16.14
C THR A 204 4.80 -25.59 16.60
N VAL A 205 4.86 -24.59 15.70
CA VAL A 205 4.43 -23.22 16.00
C VAL A 205 2.94 -23.17 16.30
N VAL A 206 2.12 -23.85 15.48
CA VAL A 206 0.66 -23.95 15.71
C VAL A 206 0.36 -24.52 17.10
N ALA A 207 0.97 -25.67 17.46
CA ALA A 207 0.75 -26.31 18.77
C ALA A 207 1.13 -25.37 19.94
N LYS A 208 2.25 -24.65 19.81
CA LYS A 208 2.70 -23.70 20.85
C LYS A 208 1.77 -22.49 20.97
N VAL A 209 1.31 -21.92 19.86
CA VAL A 209 0.36 -20.80 19.88
C VAL A 209 -0.95 -21.22 20.54
N LEU A 210 -1.48 -22.39 20.19
CA LEU A 210 -2.70 -22.93 20.80
C LEU A 210 -2.55 -23.18 22.30
N GLU A 211 -1.41 -23.69 22.74
CA GLU A 211 -1.13 -23.89 24.17
C GLU A 211 -1.06 -22.57 24.93
N LEU A 212 -0.40 -21.55 24.35
CA LEU A 212 -0.38 -20.21 24.93
C LEU A 212 -1.78 -19.59 25.01
N ILE A 213 -2.60 -19.72 23.96
CA ILE A 213 -3.98 -19.26 23.98
C ILE A 213 -4.78 -19.95 25.10
N LYS A 214 -4.58 -21.26 25.29
CA LYS A 214 -5.28 -22.04 26.31
C LYS A 214 -4.92 -21.62 27.73
N THR A 215 -3.65 -21.31 27.97
CA THR A 215 -3.09 -21.06 29.32
C THR A 215 -3.06 -19.61 29.74
N ALA A 216 -3.06 -18.68 28.79
CA ALA A 216 -3.02 -17.24 29.07
C ALA A 216 -4.26 -16.77 29.85
N SER A 217 -4.03 -15.91 30.83
CA SER A 217 -5.09 -15.27 31.65
C SER A 217 -5.52 -13.90 31.11
N ASN A 218 -4.58 -13.20 30.48
CA ASN A 218 -4.78 -11.84 29.95
C ASN A 218 -4.17 -11.72 28.53
N PRO A 219 -4.68 -12.49 27.55
CA PRO A 219 -4.19 -12.45 26.17
C PRO A 219 -4.67 -11.21 25.41
N VAL A 220 -3.85 -10.73 24.47
CA VAL A 220 -4.21 -9.66 23.54
C VAL A 220 -3.79 -10.00 22.10
N ILE A 221 -4.47 -9.39 21.13
CA ILE A 221 -4.10 -9.41 19.72
C ILE A 221 -3.51 -8.06 19.35
N LEU A 222 -2.32 -8.06 18.74
CA LEU A 222 -1.69 -6.90 18.12
C LEU A 222 -1.54 -7.18 16.62
N ALA A 223 -2.43 -6.63 15.81
CA ALA A 223 -2.38 -6.78 14.37
C ALA A 223 -1.53 -5.65 13.75
N ASP A 224 -0.57 -6.03 12.89
CA ASP A 224 0.27 -5.06 12.18
C ASP A 224 0.11 -5.23 10.66
N VAL A 225 0.74 -4.35 9.88
CA VAL A 225 0.45 -4.14 8.46
C VAL A 225 0.75 -5.35 7.57
N LEU A 226 1.75 -6.18 7.89
CA LEU A 226 2.05 -7.36 7.07
C LEU A 226 0.94 -8.41 7.14
N ALA A 227 0.08 -8.38 8.19
CA ALA A 227 -1.15 -9.16 8.18
C ALA A 227 -2.04 -8.79 6.98
N LEU A 228 -2.16 -7.48 6.67
CA LEU A 228 -2.90 -7.00 5.51
C LEU A 228 -2.16 -7.30 4.19
N ARG A 229 -0.85 -6.98 4.11
CA ARG A 229 -0.05 -7.14 2.89
C ARG A 229 0.00 -8.59 2.39
N HIS A 230 0.05 -9.55 3.30
CA HIS A 230 0.12 -10.97 2.98
C HIS A 230 -1.24 -11.69 3.01
N GLY A 231 -2.37 -10.94 2.94
CA GLY A 231 -3.71 -11.52 2.80
C GLY A 231 -4.33 -12.07 4.09
N GLY A 232 -3.72 -11.81 5.24
CA GLY A 232 -4.17 -12.32 6.55
C GLY A 232 -5.27 -11.49 7.23
N ARG A 233 -5.81 -10.43 6.60
CA ARG A 233 -6.83 -9.55 7.20
C ARG A 233 -8.04 -10.32 7.73
N ASN A 234 -8.63 -11.16 6.89
CA ASN A 234 -9.88 -11.85 7.23
C ASN A 234 -9.67 -12.89 8.34
N VAL A 235 -8.57 -13.65 8.29
CA VAL A 235 -8.27 -14.63 9.34
C VAL A 235 -7.91 -13.96 10.66
N THR A 236 -7.25 -12.78 10.63
CA THR A 236 -6.97 -11.97 11.83
C THR A 236 -8.25 -11.45 12.47
N ARG A 237 -9.20 -10.92 11.66
CA ARG A 237 -10.53 -10.50 12.13
C ARG A 237 -11.31 -11.66 12.71
N LYS A 238 -11.29 -12.82 12.05
CA LYS A 238 -11.94 -14.05 12.55
C LYS A 238 -11.36 -14.50 13.88
N LEU A 239 -10.03 -14.43 14.05
CA LEU A 239 -9.40 -14.72 15.35
C LEU A 239 -9.92 -13.79 16.46
N ALA A 240 -9.95 -12.48 16.21
CA ALA A 240 -10.43 -11.50 17.17
C ALA A 240 -11.92 -11.72 17.52
N GLU A 241 -12.74 -12.04 16.53
CA GLU A 241 -14.16 -12.35 16.72
C GLU A 241 -14.38 -13.63 17.55
N LEU A 242 -13.68 -14.71 17.23
CA LEU A 242 -13.79 -15.99 17.95
C LEU A 242 -13.33 -15.88 19.40
N THR A 243 -12.24 -15.17 19.63
CA THR A 243 -11.62 -15.12 20.95
C THR A 243 -12.20 -14.05 21.84
N GLN A 244 -12.67 -12.93 21.26
CA GLN A 244 -13.06 -11.71 21.96
C GLN A 244 -11.91 -11.11 22.81
N PHE A 245 -10.66 -11.40 22.44
CA PHE A 245 -9.51 -10.80 23.11
C PHE A 245 -9.38 -9.30 22.81
N PRO A 246 -8.93 -8.48 23.77
CA PRO A 246 -8.59 -7.10 23.51
C PRO A 246 -7.66 -7.01 22.29
N SER A 247 -8.06 -6.28 21.28
CA SER A 247 -7.38 -6.24 19.99
C SER A 247 -6.92 -4.83 19.67
N TYR A 248 -5.67 -4.74 19.25
CA TYR A 248 -4.97 -3.49 18.96
C TYR A 248 -4.42 -3.52 17.54
N THR A 249 -4.28 -2.35 16.94
CA THR A 249 -3.54 -2.15 15.68
C THR A 249 -2.33 -1.26 15.91
N THR A 250 -1.44 -1.17 14.93
CA THR A 250 -0.38 -0.16 14.89
C THR A 250 -0.81 1.02 14.02
N PRO A 251 -0.12 2.17 14.03
CA PRO A 251 -0.45 3.31 13.16
C PRO A 251 -0.53 2.95 11.68
N LEU A 252 0.37 2.07 11.20
CA LEU A 252 0.40 1.63 9.80
C LEU A 252 -0.71 0.63 9.46
N SER A 253 -1.25 -0.07 10.46
CA SER A 253 -2.22 -1.16 10.28
C SER A 253 -3.65 -0.81 10.66
N LYS A 254 -3.95 0.47 10.80
CA LYS A 254 -5.31 0.93 11.09
C LYS A 254 -6.33 0.32 10.12
N GLY A 255 -7.47 -0.12 10.62
CA GLY A 255 -8.51 -0.82 9.82
C GLY A 255 -8.21 -2.31 9.50
N VAL A 256 -7.11 -2.90 9.98
CA VAL A 256 -6.92 -4.37 9.94
C VAL A 256 -7.93 -5.05 10.86
N ILE A 257 -8.09 -4.55 12.08
CA ILE A 257 -9.17 -4.92 12.99
C ILE A 257 -10.29 -3.87 12.84
N GLU A 258 -11.54 -4.31 12.88
CA GLU A 258 -12.70 -3.42 12.86
C GLU A 258 -12.79 -2.60 14.16
N GLU A 259 -12.72 -1.27 14.02
CA GLU A 259 -12.63 -0.37 15.18
C GLU A 259 -13.97 -0.18 15.90
N ASN A 260 -15.08 -0.48 15.22
CA ASN A 260 -16.44 -0.45 15.79
C ASN A 260 -16.80 -1.69 16.63
N LYS A 261 -15.92 -2.70 16.70
CA LYS A 261 -16.18 -3.92 17.45
C LYS A 261 -15.84 -3.77 18.94
N PRO A 262 -16.55 -4.48 19.83
CA PRO A 262 -16.36 -4.34 21.28
C PRO A 262 -14.96 -4.73 21.74
N TYR A 263 -14.29 -5.66 21.06
CA TYR A 263 -12.93 -6.12 21.38
C TYR A 263 -11.81 -5.21 20.86
N PHE A 264 -12.10 -4.22 20.00
CA PHE A 264 -11.07 -3.26 19.57
C PHE A 264 -10.76 -2.28 20.71
N ASN A 265 -9.46 -2.12 21.04
CA ASN A 265 -9.02 -1.33 22.19
C ASN A 265 -7.96 -0.27 21.87
N GLY A 266 -7.79 0.06 20.59
CA GLY A 266 -7.00 1.23 20.19
C GLY A 266 -5.78 0.94 19.32
N VAL A 267 -5.02 2.00 19.05
CA VAL A 267 -3.80 1.98 18.22
C VAL A 267 -2.58 2.00 19.12
N TYR A 268 -1.78 0.93 19.09
CA TYR A 268 -0.57 0.79 19.90
C TYR A 268 0.65 1.35 19.19
N ASN A 269 1.22 2.41 19.74
CA ASN A 269 2.42 3.08 19.23
C ASN A 269 3.42 3.37 20.37
N GLY A 270 3.73 2.38 21.20
CA GLY A 270 4.63 2.55 22.35
C GLY A 270 4.17 3.68 23.27
N LYS A 271 5.10 4.53 23.69
CA LYS A 271 4.84 5.64 24.62
C LYS A 271 3.92 6.74 24.07
N VAL A 272 3.74 6.81 22.75
CA VAL A 272 2.87 7.83 22.13
C VAL A 272 1.44 7.33 21.90
N SER A 273 1.13 6.13 22.38
CA SER A 273 -0.24 5.62 22.40
C SER A 273 -1.14 6.44 23.32
N PHE A 274 -2.46 6.40 23.09
CA PHE A 274 -3.39 6.92 24.08
C PHE A 274 -3.23 6.22 25.43
N PRO A 275 -3.50 6.94 26.55
CA PRO A 275 -3.45 6.37 27.89
C PRO A 275 -4.29 5.08 28.00
N GLY A 276 -3.74 4.04 28.59
CA GLY A 276 -4.36 2.73 28.72
C GLY A 276 -4.05 1.74 27.59
N VAL A 277 -3.66 2.21 26.41
CA VAL A 277 -3.32 1.32 25.28
C VAL A 277 -2.00 0.59 25.50
N ALA A 278 -0.94 1.33 25.84
CA ALA A 278 0.37 0.73 26.09
C ALA A 278 0.31 -0.22 27.29
N GLU A 279 -0.34 0.19 28.37
CA GLU A 279 -0.53 -0.60 29.58
C GLU A 279 -1.29 -1.90 29.29
N GLY A 280 -2.30 -1.85 28.42
CA GLY A 280 -3.08 -3.02 28.03
C GLY A 280 -2.25 -4.05 27.24
N VAL A 281 -1.41 -3.59 26.31
CA VAL A 281 -0.56 -4.49 25.50
C VAL A 281 0.64 -4.98 26.31
N GLU A 282 1.35 -4.09 27.00
CA GLU A 282 2.62 -4.41 27.69
C GLU A 282 2.39 -5.17 29.00
N GLY A 283 1.21 -5.04 29.62
CA GLY A 283 0.80 -5.76 30.83
C GLY A 283 0.17 -7.13 30.57
N SER A 284 0.02 -7.56 29.31
CA SER A 284 -0.57 -8.85 28.97
C SER A 284 0.41 -10.02 29.19
N ASP A 285 -0.13 -11.22 29.43
CA ASP A 285 0.65 -12.45 29.56
C ASP A 285 0.76 -13.23 28.25
N LEU A 286 0.06 -12.76 27.19
CA LEU A 286 0.20 -13.23 25.81
C LEU A 286 -0.11 -12.10 24.83
N VAL A 287 0.86 -11.75 23.98
CA VAL A 287 0.68 -10.87 22.83
C VAL A 287 0.76 -11.68 21.55
N LEU A 288 -0.38 -11.88 20.87
CA LEU A 288 -0.42 -12.42 19.51
C LEU A 288 -0.11 -11.29 18.53
N ASN A 289 1.17 -11.13 18.17
CA ASN A 289 1.63 -10.07 17.26
C ASN A 289 1.65 -10.57 15.82
N ILE A 290 0.64 -10.19 15.03
CA ILE A 290 0.35 -10.76 13.71
C ILE A 290 0.83 -9.80 12.61
N GLY A 291 1.73 -10.28 11.75
CA GLY A 291 2.26 -9.54 10.60
C GLY A 291 3.03 -8.26 10.98
N PRO A 292 3.95 -8.31 11.94
CA PRO A 292 4.66 -7.12 12.40
C PRO A 292 5.60 -6.53 11.35
N LEU A 293 5.59 -5.18 11.25
CA LEU A 293 6.58 -4.36 10.54
C LEU A 293 7.04 -3.23 11.48
N VAL A 294 8.11 -3.49 12.21
CA VAL A 294 8.57 -2.58 13.26
C VAL A 294 9.51 -1.53 12.68
N SER A 295 9.13 -0.26 12.81
CA SER A 295 9.97 0.90 12.52
C SER A 295 9.87 1.91 13.67
N ASP A 296 10.65 2.97 13.61
CA ASP A 296 10.56 4.10 14.53
C ASP A 296 9.13 4.68 14.55
N SER A 297 8.61 5.06 13.39
CA SER A 297 7.30 5.71 13.26
C SER A 297 6.12 4.78 13.58
N ASN A 298 6.29 3.46 13.38
CA ASN A 298 5.27 2.45 13.68
C ASN A 298 5.39 1.84 15.09
N SER A 299 6.35 2.30 15.91
CA SER A 299 6.61 1.79 17.27
C SER A 299 6.81 2.90 18.30
N GLY A 300 6.49 4.15 17.96
CA GLY A 300 6.69 5.30 18.82
C GLY A 300 8.17 5.53 19.18
N GLY A 301 9.06 5.47 18.19
CA GLY A 301 10.50 5.64 18.40
C GLY A 301 11.13 4.44 19.13
N PHE A 302 10.70 3.21 18.80
CA PHE A 302 11.16 1.97 19.44
C PHE A 302 10.91 1.93 20.95
N THR A 303 9.83 2.56 21.42
CA THR A 303 9.49 2.64 22.84
C THR A 303 8.56 1.54 23.34
N ARG A 304 8.21 0.56 22.47
CA ARG A 304 7.43 -0.63 22.84
C ARG A 304 8.17 -1.48 23.88
N LYS A 305 7.46 -1.98 24.91
CA LYS A 305 8.04 -2.76 26.03
C LYS A 305 7.33 -4.11 26.17
N ILE A 306 7.08 -4.79 25.04
CA ILE A 306 6.47 -6.12 25.07
C ILE A 306 7.50 -7.13 25.59
N ASN A 307 7.14 -7.90 26.64
CA ASN A 307 7.99 -8.97 27.17
C ASN A 307 8.12 -10.10 26.14
N SER A 308 9.35 -10.45 25.77
CA SER A 308 9.62 -11.51 24.79
C SER A 308 9.13 -12.90 25.23
N ALA A 309 9.02 -13.15 26.53
CA ALA A 309 8.47 -14.41 27.07
C ALA A 309 6.94 -14.52 26.84
N HIS A 310 6.26 -13.40 26.70
CA HIS A 310 4.81 -13.32 26.45
C HIS A 310 4.46 -13.10 24.98
N LEU A 311 5.46 -13.08 24.09
CA LEU A 311 5.29 -12.72 22.69
C LEU A 311 5.17 -13.94 21.78
N ALA A 312 4.08 -14.04 21.06
CA ALA A 312 3.94 -14.86 19.86
C ALA A 312 4.09 -13.92 18.63
N TYR A 313 5.31 -13.79 18.13
CA TYR A 313 5.63 -13.04 16.92
C TYR A 313 5.33 -13.89 15.68
N LEU A 314 4.31 -13.54 14.94
CA LEU A 314 3.85 -14.23 13.74
C LEU A 314 4.23 -13.41 12.50
N GLY A 315 5.47 -13.57 12.03
CA GLY A 315 6.05 -12.80 10.92
C GLY A 315 5.93 -13.49 9.56
N HIS A 316 6.31 -12.78 8.52
CA HIS A 316 6.24 -13.28 7.13
C HIS A 316 7.47 -14.12 6.72
N GLU A 317 8.60 -13.98 7.40
CA GLU A 317 9.82 -14.75 7.12
C GLU A 317 10.10 -15.80 8.19
N TYR A 318 9.70 -15.53 9.42
CA TYR A 318 9.86 -16.42 10.58
C TYR A 318 8.77 -16.15 11.61
N CYS A 319 8.52 -17.14 12.45
CA CYS A 319 7.76 -16.97 13.69
C CYS A 319 8.69 -17.07 14.90
N GLN A 320 8.34 -16.37 15.99
CA GLN A 320 9.08 -16.48 17.25
C GLN A 320 8.08 -16.60 18.40
N ILE A 321 8.16 -17.69 19.17
CA ILE A 321 7.22 -17.98 20.24
C ILE A 321 7.98 -18.04 21.57
N ALA A 322 7.64 -17.15 22.50
CA ALA A 322 8.27 -17.06 23.82
C ALA A 322 9.82 -17.06 23.73
N GLY A 323 10.37 -16.26 22.81
CA GLY A 323 11.81 -16.13 22.58
C GLY A 323 12.43 -17.18 21.65
N GLN A 324 11.75 -18.31 21.35
CA GLN A 324 12.26 -19.32 20.42
C GLN A 324 11.88 -18.98 18.97
N LYS A 325 12.89 -18.84 18.09
CA LYS A 325 12.72 -18.56 16.66
C LYS A 325 12.52 -19.83 15.83
N TYR A 326 11.65 -19.74 14.82
CA TYR A 326 11.34 -20.75 13.81
C TYR A 326 11.50 -20.11 12.44
N ASP A 327 12.66 -20.31 11.82
CA ASP A 327 12.97 -19.76 10.49
C ASP A 327 12.13 -20.43 9.40
N SER A 328 11.90 -19.71 8.31
CA SER A 328 11.12 -20.18 7.15
C SER A 328 9.70 -20.63 7.49
N VAL A 329 9.10 -20.02 8.52
CA VAL A 329 7.69 -20.20 8.89
C VAL A 329 6.96 -18.87 8.71
N HIS A 330 6.13 -18.80 7.68
CA HIS A 330 5.27 -17.66 7.40
C HIS A 330 3.99 -17.75 8.22
N PHE A 331 3.56 -16.63 8.78
CA PHE A 331 2.44 -16.56 9.72
C PHE A 331 1.09 -17.02 9.15
N LEU A 332 0.80 -16.78 7.85
CA LEU A 332 -0.56 -16.96 7.32
C LEU A 332 -1.06 -18.41 7.43
N PRO A 333 -0.33 -19.44 6.95
CA PRO A 333 -0.77 -20.83 7.13
C PRO A 333 -0.85 -21.24 8.62
N VAL A 334 0.03 -20.71 9.46
CA VAL A 334 -0.02 -20.93 10.92
C VAL A 334 -1.32 -20.37 11.49
N LEU A 335 -1.63 -19.11 11.18
CA LEU A 335 -2.81 -18.42 11.70
C LEU A 335 -4.11 -19.08 11.21
N GLU A 336 -4.17 -19.53 9.96
CA GLU A 336 -5.30 -20.28 9.42
C GLU A 336 -5.55 -21.59 10.18
N LYS A 337 -4.49 -22.36 10.45
CA LYS A 337 -4.60 -23.60 11.25
C LYS A 337 -5.03 -23.32 12.69
N VAL A 338 -4.47 -22.27 13.31
CA VAL A 338 -4.86 -21.87 14.68
C VAL A 338 -6.34 -21.50 14.71
N VAL A 339 -6.82 -20.66 13.79
CA VAL A 339 -8.22 -20.25 13.74
C VAL A 339 -9.16 -21.42 13.49
N ASN A 340 -8.80 -22.32 12.57
CA ASN A 340 -9.59 -23.53 12.29
C ASN A 340 -9.71 -24.43 13.51
N GLU A 341 -8.63 -24.62 14.28
CA GLU A 341 -8.66 -25.41 15.51
C GLU A 341 -9.51 -24.77 16.62
N LEU A 342 -9.38 -23.44 16.80
CA LEU A 342 -10.19 -22.69 17.77
C LEU A 342 -11.68 -22.73 17.44
N GLU A 343 -12.03 -22.66 16.14
CA GLU A 343 -13.41 -22.75 15.69
C GLU A 343 -14.00 -24.15 15.88
N ALA A 344 -13.21 -25.18 15.62
CA ALA A 344 -13.64 -26.58 15.77
C ALA A 344 -13.80 -26.99 17.25
N ASN A 345 -12.98 -26.44 18.14
CA ASN A 345 -12.88 -26.86 19.54
C ASN A 345 -12.97 -25.70 20.55
N PRO A 346 -13.96 -24.79 20.46
CA PRO A 346 -14.00 -23.56 21.26
C PRO A 346 -14.04 -23.82 22.78
N THR A 347 -14.68 -24.86 23.22
CA THR A 347 -14.77 -25.24 24.65
C THR A 347 -13.42 -25.66 25.25
N VAL A 348 -12.53 -26.28 24.45
CA VAL A 348 -11.18 -26.67 24.87
C VAL A 348 -10.33 -25.44 25.23
N TYR A 349 -10.58 -24.32 24.53
CA TYR A 349 -9.88 -23.06 24.68
C TYR A 349 -10.66 -22.03 25.50
N ASN A 350 -11.82 -22.42 26.06
CA ASN A 350 -12.71 -21.54 26.83
C ASN A 350 -13.10 -20.27 26.05
N LEU A 351 -13.60 -20.45 24.81
CA LEU A 351 -13.99 -19.35 23.92
C LEU A 351 -15.50 -19.23 23.73
N PRO A 352 -16.06 -18.02 23.48
CA PRO A 352 -15.35 -16.74 23.56
C PRO A 352 -14.95 -16.39 24.99
N ARG A 353 -13.86 -15.61 25.12
CA ARG A 353 -13.35 -15.21 26.43
C ARG A 353 -13.26 -13.68 26.50
N PRO A 354 -14.38 -13.00 26.63
CA PRO A 354 -14.38 -11.56 26.79
C PRO A 354 -13.65 -11.20 28.09
N GLN A 355 -12.64 -10.35 27.95
CA GLN A 355 -11.83 -9.92 29.07
C GLN A 355 -12.53 -8.80 29.83
N ASN A 356 -12.40 -8.77 31.13
CA ASN A 356 -12.87 -7.67 31.98
C ASN A 356 -11.83 -6.53 31.98
N TRP A 357 -11.64 -5.89 30.82
CA TRP A 357 -10.67 -4.82 30.60
C TRP A 357 -11.40 -3.49 30.41
N SER A 358 -10.80 -2.41 30.87
CA SER A 358 -11.34 -1.08 30.64
C SER A 358 -11.13 -0.73 29.16
N LYS A 359 -12.21 -0.48 28.44
CA LYS A 359 -12.12 0.04 27.09
C LYS A 359 -11.39 1.37 27.12
N VAL A 360 -10.36 1.51 26.29
CA VAL A 360 -9.68 2.79 26.14
C VAL A 360 -10.64 3.74 25.46
N GLU A 361 -11.06 4.76 26.17
CA GLU A 361 -11.85 5.82 25.58
C GLU A 361 -10.91 6.72 24.78
N THR A 362 -11.10 6.78 23.48
CA THR A 362 -10.48 7.81 22.65
C THR A 362 -10.93 9.15 23.21
N PRO A 363 -10.03 10.07 23.62
CA PRO A 363 -10.46 11.35 24.15
C PRO A 363 -11.39 12.03 23.15
N VAL A 364 -12.65 12.16 23.51
CA VAL A 364 -13.56 13.03 22.78
C VAL A 364 -13.05 14.42 23.07
N LEU A 365 -12.23 14.97 22.17
CA LEU A 365 -11.90 16.38 22.23
C LEU A 365 -13.22 17.14 22.35
N SER A 366 -13.27 18.10 23.27
CA SER A 366 -14.45 18.94 23.44
C SER A 366 -14.86 19.44 22.05
N TRP A 367 -16.04 18.97 21.58
CA TRP A 367 -16.48 19.21 20.22
C TRP A 367 -16.61 20.72 20.01
N LYS A 368 -15.67 21.29 19.27
CA LYS A 368 -15.74 22.70 18.90
C LYS A 368 -16.89 22.89 17.91
N THR A 369 -17.72 23.86 18.16
CA THR A 369 -18.80 24.27 17.27
C THR A 369 -18.48 25.53 16.50
N SER A 370 -17.38 26.23 16.87
CA SER A 370 -16.98 27.51 16.27
C SER A 370 -15.51 27.80 16.48
N GLY A 371 -14.97 28.69 15.66
CA GLY A 371 -13.64 29.26 15.77
C GLY A 371 -12.64 28.73 14.74
N THR A 372 -11.37 29.04 14.94
CA THR A 372 -10.27 28.66 14.03
C THR A 372 -10.09 27.14 13.98
N LEU A 373 -9.82 26.61 12.79
CA LEU A 373 -9.50 25.19 12.59
C LEU A 373 -8.16 24.86 13.26
N GLU A 374 -8.20 23.82 14.10
CA GLU A 374 -7.01 23.19 14.66
C GLU A 374 -6.86 21.77 14.12
N GLN A 375 -5.65 21.33 13.84
CA GLN A 375 -5.43 20.01 13.23
C GLN A 375 -6.02 18.86 14.05
N SER A 376 -5.91 18.90 15.38
CA SER A 376 -6.50 17.91 16.28
C SER A 376 -8.03 17.78 16.12
N PHE A 377 -8.73 18.88 15.90
CA PHE A 377 -10.15 18.87 15.58
C PHE A 377 -10.39 18.30 14.18
N VAL A 378 -9.60 18.72 13.18
CA VAL A 378 -9.77 18.30 11.77
C VAL A 378 -9.68 16.79 11.63
N TRP A 379 -8.68 16.14 12.25
CA TRP A 379 -8.51 14.68 12.14
C TRP A 379 -9.72 13.92 12.69
N GLN A 380 -10.20 14.32 13.86
CA GLN A 380 -11.37 13.68 14.46
C GLN A 380 -12.65 13.96 13.67
N ARG A 381 -12.77 15.17 13.13
CA ARG A 381 -13.93 15.53 12.31
C ARG A 381 -13.96 14.77 10.99
N ILE A 382 -12.80 14.60 10.35
CA ILE A 382 -12.68 13.76 9.16
C ILE A 382 -13.03 12.31 9.50
N GLY A 383 -12.55 11.76 10.64
CA GLY A 383 -12.95 10.43 11.08
C GLY A 383 -14.48 10.25 11.16
N LYS A 384 -15.20 11.25 11.65
CA LYS A 384 -16.68 11.26 11.67
C LYS A 384 -17.33 11.50 10.29
N PHE A 385 -16.60 12.04 9.33
CA PHE A 385 -17.06 12.20 7.95
C PHE A 385 -16.96 10.91 7.14
N LEU A 386 -16.06 10.01 7.55
CA LEU A 386 -15.88 8.73 6.88
C LEU A 386 -17.15 7.90 6.90
N GLN A 387 -17.31 7.11 5.85
CA GLN A 387 -18.41 6.16 5.68
C GLN A 387 -17.85 4.73 5.60
N PRO A 388 -18.64 3.70 5.87
CA PRO A 388 -18.24 2.32 5.65
C PRO A 388 -17.67 2.11 4.24
N HIS A 389 -16.60 1.32 4.16
CA HIS A 389 -15.88 0.97 2.93
C HIS A 389 -15.06 2.09 2.28
N ASP A 390 -14.97 3.28 2.87
CA ASP A 390 -14.10 4.35 2.35
C ASP A 390 -12.64 3.91 2.29
N ILE A 391 -11.89 4.49 1.36
CA ILE A 391 -10.45 4.32 1.23
C ILE A 391 -9.81 5.66 1.60
N VAL A 392 -9.04 5.68 2.67
CA VAL A 392 -8.37 6.87 3.18
C VAL A 392 -6.89 6.78 2.89
N ILE A 393 -6.36 7.75 2.16
CA ILE A 393 -4.95 7.89 1.87
C ILE A 393 -4.44 9.13 2.59
N ALA A 394 -3.47 8.95 3.48
CA ALA A 394 -2.83 10.07 4.18
C ALA A 394 -1.37 10.24 3.78
N GLU A 395 -1.03 11.47 3.49
CA GLU A 395 0.33 11.88 3.19
C GLU A 395 1.23 11.79 4.43
N ALA A 396 2.52 11.52 4.20
CA ALA A 396 3.54 11.63 5.22
C ALA A 396 3.56 13.04 5.83
N GLY A 397 3.51 13.13 7.15
CA GLY A 397 3.43 14.38 7.89
C GLY A 397 2.30 14.37 8.93
N THR A 398 1.70 15.53 9.20
CA THR A 398 0.73 15.66 10.29
C THR A 398 -0.53 14.82 10.11
N ALA A 399 -0.96 14.56 8.88
CA ALA A 399 -2.11 13.73 8.58
C ALA A 399 -1.88 12.26 8.99
N GLN A 400 -0.71 11.70 8.66
CA GLN A 400 -0.37 10.31 9.00
C GLN A 400 -0.26 10.09 10.51
N PHE A 401 0.16 11.10 11.27
CA PHE A 401 0.26 11.01 12.73
C PHE A 401 -1.05 11.34 13.45
N GLY A 402 -1.90 12.19 12.87
CA GLY A 402 -3.14 12.61 13.49
C GLY A 402 -4.33 11.68 13.21
N MET A 403 -4.44 11.11 12.02
CA MET A 403 -5.56 10.21 11.68
C MET A 403 -5.62 8.90 12.49
N PRO A 404 -4.52 8.32 12.98
CA PRO A 404 -4.62 7.18 13.90
C PRO A 404 -5.46 7.43 15.15
N ASP A 405 -5.60 8.68 15.57
CA ASP A 405 -6.42 9.09 16.72
C ASP A 405 -7.92 9.14 16.42
N ALA A 406 -8.32 9.16 15.16
CA ALA A 406 -9.72 9.13 14.75
C ALA A 406 -10.25 7.68 14.70
N THR A 407 -11.51 7.48 15.10
CA THR A 407 -12.17 6.16 14.96
C THR A 407 -12.70 5.98 13.55
N PHE A 408 -12.40 4.83 12.95
CA PHE A 408 -12.86 4.49 11.60
C PHE A 408 -14.17 3.69 11.63
N PRO A 409 -15.11 3.96 10.71
CA PRO A 409 -16.26 3.10 10.50
C PRO A 409 -15.86 1.75 9.89
N GLU A 410 -16.86 0.88 9.72
CA GLU A 410 -16.67 -0.47 9.21
C GLU A 410 -15.98 -0.51 7.84
N ASP A 411 -15.05 -1.45 7.70
CA ASP A 411 -14.33 -1.80 6.46
C ASP A 411 -13.62 -0.63 5.74
N VAL A 412 -13.21 0.39 6.47
CA VAL A 412 -12.34 1.44 5.93
C VAL A 412 -10.96 0.85 5.62
N SER A 413 -10.44 1.20 4.45
CA SER A 413 -9.06 0.89 4.07
C SER A 413 -8.17 2.10 4.32
N TRP A 414 -7.04 1.87 4.98
CA TRP A 414 -6.05 2.88 5.33
C TRP A 414 -4.76 2.71 4.54
N ILE A 415 -4.32 3.78 3.89
CA ILE A 415 -3.05 3.85 3.16
C ILE A 415 -2.25 5.03 3.66
N THR A 416 -1.05 4.77 4.13
CA THR A 416 -0.03 5.77 4.39
C THR A 416 1.34 5.14 4.20
N GLN A 417 2.34 5.94 3.90
CA GLN A 417 3.73 5.49 3.77
C GLN A 417 4.52 5.95 5.01
N ILE A 418 4.22 5.31 6.16
CA ILE A 418 4.72 5.76 7.47
C ILE A 418 6.21 5.49 7.68
N PHE A 419 6.75 4.50 6.99
CA PHE A 419 8.13 4.06 7.16
C PHE A 419 9.06 4.68 6.10
N TRP A 420 8.76 4.52 4.82
CA TRP A 420 9.57 5.13 3.76
C TRP A 420 9.39 6.65 3.71
N SER A 421 8.19 7.14 3.98
CA SER A 421 7.83 8.56 4.18
C SER A 421 8.29 9.51 3.06
N SER A 422 8.22 9.08 1.81
CA SER A 422 8.51 9.94 0.66
C SER A 422 7.35 10.91 0.44
N ILE A 423 7.53 12.20 0.76
CA ILE A 423 6.49 13.21 0.55
C ILE A 423 6.10 13.31 -0.94
N GLY A 424 4.79 13.51 -1.18
CA GLY A 424 4.19 13.48 -2.52
C GLY A 424 3.70 12.08 -2.94
N TYR A 425 4.00 11.02 -2.16
CA TYR A 425 3.53 9.66 -2.41
C TYR A 425 2.01 9.55 -2.56
N SER A 426 1.27 10.23 -1.67
CA SER A 426 -0.17 10.05 -1.51
C SER A 426 -0.98 10.41 -2.76
N VAL A 427 -0.52 11.37 -3.56
CA VAL A 427 -1.22 11.79 -4.79
C VAL A 427 -1.15 10.68 -5.84
N GLY A 428 0.03 10.14 -6.13
CA GLY A 428 0.16 8.97 -7.01
C GLY A 428 -0.60 7.76 -6.46
N ALA A 429 -0.45 7.44 -5.17
CA ALA A 429 -1.14 6.32 -4.53
C ALA A 429 -2.67 6.43 -4.63
N THR A 430 -3.23 7.65 -4.59
CA THR A 430 -4.66 7.89 -4.78
C THR A 430 -5.12 7.49 -6.19
N LEU A 431 -4.33 7.76 -7.23
CA LEU A 431 -4.64 7.29 -8.59
C LEU A 431 -4.78 5.76 -8.61
N GLY A 432 -3.79 5.07 -8.06
CA GLY A 432 -3.82 3.60 -7.99
C GLY A 432 -4.97 3.05 -7.15
N ALA A 433 -5.25 3.67 -6.01
CA ALA A 433 -6.36 3.29 -5.15
C ALA A 433 -7.73 3.48 -5.83
N CYS A 434 -7.94 4.59 -6.56
CA CYS A 434 -9.14 4.82 -7.37
C CYS A 434 -9.30 3.75 -8.46
N THR A 435 -8.20 3.39 -9.13
CA THR A 435 -8.19 2.35 -10.16
C THR A 435 -8.61 1.00 -9.59
N ALA A 436 -7.96 0.57 -8.52
CA ALA A 436 -8.28 -0.69 -7.86
C ALA A 436 -9.71 -0.72 -7.27
N ALA A 437 -10.16 0.40 -6.70
CA ALA A 437 -11.53 0.53 -6.18
C ALA A 437 -12.58 0.35 -7.28
N ARG A 438 -12.35 0.92 -8.47
CA ARG A 438 -13.22 0.76 -9.65
C ARG A 438 -13.28 -0.68 -10.13
N GLU A 439 -12.13 -1.36 -10.26
CA GLU A 439 -12.06 -2.76 -10.65
C GLU A 439 -12.78 -3.68 -9.65
N LEU A 440 -12.58 -3.45 -8.37
CA LEU A 440 -13.21 -4.21 -7.28
C LEU A 440 -14.68 -3.80 -7.04
N LYS A 441 -15.19 -2.81 -7.76
CA LYS A 441 -16.55 -2.26 -7.60
C LYS A 441 -16.85 -1.89 -6.14
N ARG A 442 -15.87 -1.31 -5.44
CA ARG A 442 -16.04 -0.88 -4.04
C ARG A 442 -17.06 0.22 -3.94
N LYS A 443 -17.88 0.16 -2.88
CA LYS A 443 -18.96 1.14 -2.63
C LYS A 443 -18.47 2.42 -1.97
N GLY A 444 -17.32 2.38 -1.29
CA GLY A 444 -16.78 3.51 -0.55
C GLY A 444 -16.13 4.56 -1.44
N ARG A 445 -16.01 5.76 -0.89
CA ARG A 445 -15.33 6.89 -1.51
C ARG A 445 -13.82 6.76 -1.34
N VAL A 446 -13.05 7.44 -2.19
CA VAL A 446 -11.60 7.60 -2.03
C VAL A 446 -11.32 8.99 -1.47
N ILE A 447 -10.60 9.06 -0.36
CA ILE A 447 -10.34 10.29 0.39
C ILE A 447 -8.83 10.46 0.53
N LEU A 448 -8.32 11.57 0.01
CA LEU A 448 -6.92 11.96 0.08
C LEU A 448 -6.73 13.06 1.12
N LEU A 449 -5.78 12.87 2.04
CA LEU A 449 -5.33 13.88 3.00
C LEU A 449 -3.89 14.24 2.65
N VAL A 450 -3.64 15.47 2.21
CA VAL A 450 -2.32 15.90 1.72
C VAL A 450 -2.01 17.32 2.18
N GLY A 451 -0.76 17.56 2.61
CA GLY A 451 -0.25 18.91 2.88
C GLY A 451 0.15 19.63 1.59
N GLU A 452 0.06 20.96 1.58
CA GLU A 452 0.36 21.76 0.40
C GLU A 452 1.80 21.60 -0.08
N GLY A 453 2.76 21.47 0.83
CA GLY A 453 4.16 21.26 0.48
C GLY A 453 4.42 19.90 -0.17
N SER A 454 3.80 18.85 0.35
CA SER A 454 3.87 17.50 -0.22
C SER A 454 3.16 17.43 -1.58
N LEU A 455 2.01 18.11 -1.71
CA LEU A 455 1.28 18.19 -2.97
C LEU A 455 2.14 18.76 -4.10
N GLN A 456 2.99 19.76 -3.81
CA GLN A 456 3.87 20.36 -4.82
C GLN A 456 4.83 19.36 -5.49
N MET A 457 5.13 18.24 -4.85
CA MET A 457 6.04 17.21 -5.40
C MET A 457 5.41 16.37 -6.52
N SER A 458 4.06 16.25 -6.56
CA SER A 458 3.37 15.30 -7.44
C SER A 458 2.00 15.77 -7.94
N VAL A 459 1.71 17.06 -7.80
CA VAL A 459 0.40 17.68 -8.08
C VAL A 459 -0.15 17.39 -9.48
N GLN A 460 0.74 17.21 -10.47
CA GLN A 460 0.35 16.95 -11.85
C GLN A 460 -0.49 15.68 -12.02
N GLU A 461 -0.40 14.73 -11.08
CA GLU A 461 -1.17 13.49 -11.13
C GLU A 461 -2.68 13.70 -10.88
N ILE A 462 -3.07 14.85 -10.33
CA ILE A 462 -4.49 15.26 -10.26
C ILE A 462 -5.11 15.36 -11.65
N GLY A 463 -4.31 15.73 -12.66
CA GLY A 463 -4.74 15.70 -14.06
C GLY A 463 -5.14 14.30 -14.53
N SER A 464 -4.48 13.25 -14.02
CA SER A 464 -4.84 11.87 -14.30
C SER A 464 -6.19 11.49 -13.66
N TYR A 465 -6.52 11.97 -12.45
CA TYR A 465 -7.87 11.75 -11.90
C TYR A 465 -8.94 12.29 -12.83
N VAL A 466 -8.78 13.52 -13.29
CA VAL A 466 -9.70 14.18 -14.22
C VAL A 466 -9.79 13.38 -15.53
N ARG A 467 -8.64 13.01 -16.12
CA ARG A 467 -8.56 12.26 -17.38
C ARG A 467 -9.30 10.92 -17.32
N PHE A 468 -9.16 10.17 -16.23
CA PHE A 468 -9.73 8.83 -16.08
C PHE A 468 -11.12 8.85 -15.40
N GLY A 469 -11.65 10.02 -15.08
CA GLY A 469 -12.96 10.17 -14.43
C GLY A 469 -12.99 9.57 -13.04
N TYR A 470 -11.91 9.74 -12.26
CA TYR A 470 -11.89 9.43 -10.84
C TYR A 470 -12.34 10.63 -10.02
N THR A 471 -12.98 10.36 -8.90
CA THR A 471 -13.68 11.38 -8.10
C THR A 471 -13.26 11.39 -6.63
N PRO A 472 -11.95 11.42 -6.31
CA PRO A 472 -11.53 11.48 -4.92
C PRO A 472 -11.99 12.79 -4.26
N ILE A 473 -12.19 12.74 -2.94
CA ILE A 473 -12.35 13.91 -2.09
C ILE A 473 -10.97 14.23 -1.51
N ILE A 474 -10.47 15.43 -1.79
CA ILE A 474 -9.12 15.85 -1.41
C ILE A 474 -9.21 16.85 -0.26
N PHE A 475 -8.68 16.52 0.89
CA PHE A 475 -8.44 17.45 1.99
C PHE A 475 -7.02 17.97 1.90
N LEU A 476 -6.88 19.18 1.39
CA LEU A 476 -5.60 19.86 1.29
C LEU A 476 -5.36 20.71 2.54
N ILE A 477 -4.37 20.31 3.34
CA ILE A 477 -3.99 20.99 4.57
C ILE A 477 -2.98 22.08 4.21
N ASN A 478 -3.46 23.32 4.13
CA ASN A 478 -2.63 24.48 3.82
C ASN A 478 -2.27 25.22 5.12
N ASN A 479 -1.08 25.00 5.63
CA ASN A 479 -0.56 25.57 6.86
C ASN A 479 0.76 26.34 6.68
N ASN A 480 1.07 26.76 5.46
CA ASN A 480 2.23 27.57 5.07
C ASN A 480 3.58 26.90 5.31
N GLY A 481 3.71 25.62 4.93
CA GLY A 481 4.98 24.93 4.91
C GLY A 481 5.02 23.59 5.63
N TYR A 482 6.22 23.08 5.83
CA TYR A 482 6.46 21.75 6.38
C TYR A 482 6.31 21.75 7.90
N SER A 483 5.08 21.61 8.38
CA SER A 483 4.76 21.71 9.82
C SER A 483 5.40 20.60 10.65
N ILE A 484 5.59 19.40 10.09
CA ILE A 484 6.27 18.32 10.83
C ILE A 484 7.74 18.65 11.07
N GLU A 485 8.43 19.23 10.09
CA GLU A 485 9.82 19.64 10.19
C GLU A 485 9.98 20.78 11.21
N ARG A 486 9.01 21.70 11.23
CA ARG A 486 8.98 22.75 12.27
C ARG A 486 8.78 22.19 13.66
N ALA A 487 8.00 21.14 13.82
CA ALA A 487 7.80 20.46 15.10
C ALA A 487 9.07 19.74 15.57
N ILE A 488 9.87 19.20 14.66
CA ILE A 488 11.10 18.46 14.96
C ILE A 488 12.27 19.42 15.31
N ASN A 489 12.49 20.47 14.49
CA ASN A 489 13.72 21.26 14.58
C ASN A 489 13.50 22.75 14.90
N GLY A 490 12.26 23.20 15.09
CA GLY A 490 11.92 24.56 15.49
C GLY A 490 11.06 25.33 14.48
N PRO A 491 10.23 26.25 14.97
CA PRO A 491 9.15 26.85 14.18
C PRO A 491 9.57 28.01 13.27
N LYS A 492 10.79 28.53 13.41
CA LYS A 492 11.20 29.81 12.79
C LYS A 492 12.10 29.65 11.55
N GLN A 493 12.48 28.44 11.20
CA GLN A 493 13.39 28.19 10.09
C GLN A 493 12.68 28.35 8.75
N THR A 494 13.17 29.29 7.94
CA THR A 494 12.58 29.65 6.63
C THR A 494 12.75 28.58 5.55
N TYR A 495 13.69 27.65 5.72
CA TYR A 495 13.80 26.50 4.79
C TYR A 495 12.60 25.54 4.88
N ASN A 496 11.76 25.66 5.91
CA ASN A 496 10.51 24.92 6.04
C ASN A 496 9.31 25.63 5.39
N ASP A 497 9.51 26.83 4.85
CA ASP A 497 8.48 27.53 4.11
C ASP A 497 8.35 26.91 2.71
N ILE A 498 7.14 26.88 2.15
CA ILE A 498 6.98 26.49 0.76
C ILE A 498 7.49 27.62 -0.16
N ASN A 499 8.02 27.24 -1.32
CA ASN A 499 8.62 28.19 -2.25
C ASN A 499 7.63 29.24 -2.78
N MET A 500 6.36 28.87 -2.98
CA MET A 500 5.31 29.73 -3.48
C MET A 500 3.95 29.27 -2.97
N MET A 501 3.14 30.22 -2.54
CA MET A 501 1.72 29.97 -2.24
C MET A 501 0.96 29.81 -3.55
N TRP A 502 0.44 28.62 -3.80
CA TRP A 502 -0.39 28.34 -4.98
C TRP A 502 -1.86 28.70 -4.74
N ASP A 503 -2.55 29.10 -5.81
CA ASP A 503 -4.01 29.23 -5.79
C ASP A 503 -4.68 27.86 -5.95
N HIS A 504 -4.74 27.12 -4.84
CA HIS A 504 -5.26 25.75 -4.84
C HIS A 504 -6.74 25.68 -5.25
N GLN A 505 -7.50 26.76 -5.10
CA GLN A 505 -8.90 26.79 -5.52
C GLN A 505 -9.07 26.71 -7.05
N LYS A 506 -8.04 27.08 -7.82
CA LYS A 506 -8.03 26.95 -9.29
C LYS A 506 -7.40 25.65 -9.79
N MET A 507 -6.91 24.83 -8.91
CA MET A 507 -6.13 23.64 -9.28
C MET A 507 -6.93 22.66 -10.15
N LEU A 508 -8.14 22.31 -9.78
CA LEU A 508 -8.97 21.38 -10.55
C LEU A 508 -9.32 21.93 -11.93
N GLU A 509 -9.62 23.22 -12.01
CA GLU A 509 -9.87 23.91 -13.30
C GLU A 509 -8.61 23.93 -14.17
N PHE A 510 -7.44 24.18 -13.59
CA PHE A 510 -6.15 24.15 -14.28
C PHE A 510 -5.88 22.77 -14.89
N PHE A 511 -6.16 21.69 -14.17
CA PHE A 511 -6.00 20.32 -14.65
C PHE A 511 -7.16 19.81 -15.53
N GLY A 512 -8.08 20.69 -15.94
CA GLY A 512 -9.08 20.39 -16.97
C GLY A 512 -10.47 20.02 -16.46
N ALA A 513 -10.74 20.06 -15.17
CA ALA A 513 -12.09 19.87 -14.63
C ALA A 513 -12.92 21.16 -14.83
N ARG A 514 -13.43 21.35 -16.05
CA ARG A 514 -14.19 22.54 -16.50
C ARG A 514 -15.53 22.12 -17.04
N GLU A 515 -16.58 22.14 -16.22
CA GLU A 515 -17.92 21.66 -16.60
C GLU A 515 -18.40 22.26 -17.94
N SER A 516 -18.22 23.56 -18.15
CA SER A 516 -18.61 24.24 -19.39
C SER A 516 -17.81 23.84 -20.64
N LYS A 517 -16.59 23.29 -20.50
CA LYS A 517 -15.70 22.96 -21.62
C LYS A 517 -15.49 21.45 -21.78
N THR A 518 -15.37 20.72 -20.68
CA THR A 518 -15.03 19.30 -20.67
C THR A 518 -16.17 18.42 -20.14
N GLY A 519 -17.25 19.01 -19.62
CA GLY A 519 -18.35 18.28 -18.98
C GLY A 519 -18.00 17.69 -17.61
N ILE A 520 -16.80 18.01 -17.08
CA ILE A 520 -16.31 17.44 -15.81
C ILE A 520 -16.61 18.41 -14.69
N LYS A 521 -17.57 18.03 -13.82
CA LYS A 521 -17.91 18.78 -12.60
C LYS A 521 -16.77 18.69 -11.59
N SER A 522 -16.49 19.80 -10.91
CA SER A 522 -15.55 19.87 -9.80
C SER A 522 -15.93 20.99 -8.84
N THR A 523 -15.47 20.88 -7.59
CA THR A 523 -15.64 21.93 -6.59
C THR A 523 -14.37 22.10 -5.79
N SER A 524 -13.97 23.34 -5.53
CA SER A 524 -12.87 23.71 -4.65
C SER A 524 -13.37 24.71 -3.61
N VAL A 525 -13.20 24.38 -2.32
CA VAL A 525 -13.69 25.20 -1.20
C VAL A 525 -12.55 25.43 -0.20
N ALA A 526 -12.33 26.68 0.19
CA ALA A 526 -11.40 26.99 1.28
C ALA A 526 -12.16 27.19 2.58
N CYS A 527 -11.74 26.48 3.63
CA CYS A 527 -12.28 26.59 4.98
C CYS A 527 -11.20 27.09 5.94
N LYS A 528 -11.53 28.10 6.75
CA LYS A 528 -10.66 28.67 7.78
C LYS A 528 -11.20 28.48 9.20
N THR A 529 -12.49 28.22 9.30
CA THR A 529 -13.17 28.05 10.59
C THR A 529 -13.91 26.72 10.66
N VAL A 530 -14.25 26.34 11.89
CA VAL A 530 -15.02 25.13 12.18
C VAL A 530 -16.38 25.18 11.46
N GLU A 531 -17.04 26.33 11.50
CA GLU A 531 -18.35 26.53 10.89
C GLU A 531 -18.31 26.32 9.37
N GLU A 532 -17.30 26.89 8.70
CA GLU A 532 -17.10 26.70 7.25
C GLU A 532 -16.86 25.24 6.90
N LEU A 533 -16.02 24.53 7.67
CA LEU A 533 -15.78 23.11 7.46
C LEU A 533 -17.05 22.28 7.69
N GLU A 534 -17.81 22.58 8.73
CA GLU A 534 -19.08 21.88 9.00
C GLU A 534 -20.08 22.05 7.84
N LEU A 535 -20.22 23.25 7.30
CA LEU A 535 -21.09 23.49 6.14
C LEU A 535 -20.69 22.61 4.94
N VAL A 536 -19.40 22.47 4.68
CA VAL A 536 -18.90 21.63 3.57
C VAL A 536 -19.14 20.16 3.85
N LEU A 537 -18.78 19.67 5.04
CA LEU A 537 -18.85 18.24 5.36
C LEU A 537 -20.28 17.72 5.55
N THR A 538 -21.24 18.60 5.86
CA THR A 538 -22.67 18.26 5.97
C THR A 538 -23.42 18.43 4.64
N ASN A 539 -22.80 19.03 3.64
CA ASN A 539 -23.36 19.13 2.31
C ASN A 539 -23.38 17.76 1.62
N THR A 540 -24.57 17.24 1.33
CA THR A 540 -24.78 15.90 0.74
C THR A 540 -24.18 15.78 -0.65
N ASP A 541 -24.21 16.84 -1.47
CA ASP A 541 -23.61 16.86 -2.81
C ASP A 541 -22.07 16.79 -2.71
N PHE A 542 -21.45 17.55 -1.80
CA PHE A 542 -20.02 17.43 -1.52
C PHE A 542 -19.66 16.03 -0.99
N ALA A 543 -20.44 15.46 -0.10
CA ALA A 543 -20.17 14.17 0.52
C ALA A 543 -20.42 12.96 -0.40
N SER A 544 -21.13 13.12 -1.54
CA SER A 544 -21.59 12.01 -2.40
C SER A 544 -20.47 11.20 -3.05
N GLY A 545 -19.30 11.80 -3.35
CA GLY A 545 -18.23 11.15 -4.10
C GLY A 545 -18.46 11.11 -5.63
N GLU A 546 -19.42 11.86 -6.17
CA GLU A 546 -19.79 11.79 -7.59
C GLU A 546 -18.93 12.65 -8.54
N TYR A 547 -18.10 13.56 -8.01
CA TYR A 547 -17.19 14.40 -8.76
C TYR A 547 -15.94 14.75 -7.94
N VAL A 548 -14.87 15.23 -8.59
CA VAL A 548 -13.60 15.62 -7.95
C VAL A 548 -13.77 16.86 -7.07
N ARG A 549 -13.23 16.84 -5.83
CA ARG A 549 -13.35 17.91 -4.83
C ARG A 549 -12.05 18.18 -4.10
N VAL A 550 -11.81 19.46 -3.79
CA VAL A 550 -10.71 19.91 -2.94
C VAL A 550 -11.24 20.86 -1.86
#